data_ea63822fb5fbfc5e429245f11f7e0c41
#
_entry.id   ea63822fb5fbfc5e429245f11f7e0c41
#
_cell.length_a   1.000
_cell.length_b   1.000
_cell.length_c   1.000
_cell.angle_alpha   90.00
_cell.angle_beta   90.00
_cell.angle_gamma   90.00
#
_symmetry.space_group_name_H-M   'P 1'
#
loop_
_entity.id
_entity.type
_entity.pdbx_description
1 polymer ?
#
loop_
_entity_poly.entity_id
_entity_poly.type
_entity_poly.pdbx_seq_one_letter_code
_entity_poly.pdbx_strand_id
1 'polypeptide(L)'
;TKYGPGVINRGTFNMYDGIISGNERNGVMSTITRSDDTINLYGGTITGNTGAGIAATHWPMPSIATSDYYTNVNLYGGTISENTGAGIDAAYGRVTMAQQSSAIPVEIKNNKGGAISLTRDGSTANLGTGLITGNSGGKGAVALSAGSLTLTGDVKITGNTGANLYLASGKTVTLDKLGSGAQIGVTTEDTAVPVVFAEANGTDYASRFTPDSAGYSIGYNAAQQLQLQTMTYPVTYAPGANGTGDSKTVNKEHDKALELQGALFTRMGYTQVGWSKHDGGEKDYDLESIYEENADLTLYPVWEERSDYTVHIV
;
A
#
# COMPACT_ATOMS: atom_id res chain seq x y z
N THR A 1 28.37 -11.79 18.53
CA THR A 1 28.61 -12.00 19.99
C THR A 1 27.58 -12.96 20.56
N LYS A 2 27.96 -13.83 21.50
CA LYS A 2 27.09 -14.87 22.05
C LYS A 2 25.99 -14.37 22.99
N TYR A 3 26.04 -13.13 23.48
CA TYR A 3 25.04 -12.62 24.46
C TYR A 3 24.72 -11.13 24.27
N GLY A 4 25.13 -10.50 23.19
CA GLY A 4 24.95 -9.07 22.97
C GLY A 4 24.76 -8.69 21.50
N PRO A 5 24.53 -7.40 21.25
CA PRO A 5 24.56 -6.87 19.89
C PRO A 5 25.97 -6.92 19.31
N GLY A 6 26.07 -6.83 18.00
CA GLY A 6 27.35 -6.74 17.29
C GLY A 6 28.09 -5.44 17.62
N VAL A 7 27.37 -4.34 17.63
CA VAL A 7 27.86 -2.99 17.96
C VAL A 7 26.91 -2.33 18.95
N ILE A 8 27.47 -1.72 20.00
CA ILE A 8 26.77 -0.78 20.87
C ILE A 8 27.25 0.63 20.55
N ASN A 9 26.35 1.45 20.02
CA ASN A 9 26.63 2.84 19.68
C ASN A 9 26.22 3.80 20.80
N ARG A 10 27.08 4.74 21.12
CA ARG A 10 26.89 5.86 22.09
C ARG A 10 27.52 7.14 21.54
N GLY A 11 27.16 7.50 20.32
CA GLY A 11 27.72 8.61 19.61
C GLY A 11 27.51 8.44 18.10
N THR A 12 28.57 8.47 17.31
CA THR A 12 28.50 8.31 15.86
C THR A 12 29.15 6.99 15.43
N PHE A 13 28.37 6.11 14.80
CA PHE A 13 28.85 4.90 14.14
C PHE A 13 28.73 5.06 12.63
N ASN A 14 29.83 4.89 11.91
CA ASN A 14 29.87 4.92 10.45
C ASN A 14 30.28 3.54 9.91
N MET A 15 29.47 2.99 9.01
CA MET A 15 29.79 1.74 8.30
C MET A 15 29.91 2.02 6.82
N TYR A 16 31.11 1.83 6.29
CA TYR A 16 31.39 2.05 4.86
C TYR A 16 31.38 0.73 4.07
N ASP A 17 31.76 -0.37 4.70
CA ASP A 17 31.83 -1.72 4.13
C ASP A 17 31.91 -2.77 5.26
N GLY A 18 31.92 -4.05 4.90
CA GLY A 18 32.03 -5.18 5.82
C GLY A 18 30.66 -5.78 6.20
N ILE A 19 30.69 -6.70 7.16
CA ILE A 19 29.51 -7.48 7.57
C ILE A 19 29.36 -7.49 9.08
N ILE A 20 28.16 -7.16 9.57
CA ILE A 20 27.76 -7.35 10.97
C ILE A 20 26.69 -8.43 11.00
N SER A 21 27.05 -9.64 11.47
CA SER A 21 26.13 -10.80 11.36
C SER A 21 26.21 -11.76 12.52
N GLY A 22 25.18 -12.63 12.63
CA GLY A 22 25.16 -13.78 13.55
C GLY A 22 25.17 -13.41 15.02
N ASN A 23 24.73 -12.20 15.39
CA ASN A 23 24.64 -11.80 16.79
C ASN A 23 23.33 -12.30 17.42
N GLU A 24 23.39 -12.79 18.67
CA GLU A 24 22.19 -13.28 19.38
C GLU A 24 21.21 -12.17 19.79
N ARG A 25 21.54 -10.91 19.51
CA ARG A 25 20.69 -9.76 19.64
C ARG A 25 20.72 -8.94 18.34
N ASN A 26 20.74 -7.62 18.47
CA ASN A 26 20.73 -6.72 17.32
C ASN A 26 22.11 -6.66 16.63
N GLY A 27 22.14 -6.35 15.33
CA GLY A 27 23.38 -6.08 14.63
C GLY A 27 24.05 -4.84 15.21
N VAL A 28 23.41 -3.68 15.13
CA VAL A 28 23.81 -2.41 15.75
C VAL A 28 22.71 -1.94 16.70
N MET A 29 23.09 -1.58 17.91
CA MET A 29 22.16 -1.08 18.91
C MET A 29 22.63 0.27 19.40
N SER A 30 21.77 1.28 19.37
CA SER A 30 22.00 2.56 20.01
C SER A 30 21.37 2.56 21.40
N THR A 31 22.12 3.03 22.38
CA THR A 31 21.66 3.11 23.77
C THR A 31 21.62 4.56 24.20
N ILE A 32 20.63 5.29 23.70
CA ILE A 32 20.45 6.72 23.95
C ILE A 32 20.47 7.00 25.46
N THR A 33 21.40 7.80 25.92
CA THR A 33 21.53 8.12 27.35
C THR A 33 21.40 9.61 27.67
N ARG A 34 21.96 10.48 26.88
CA ARG A 34 21.99 11.94 27.18
C ARG A 34 22.10 12.85 25.94
N SER A 35 22.19 12.31 24.75
CA SER A 35 22.33 13.05 23.49
C SER A 35 21.84 12.17 22.35
N ASP A 36 21.55 12.78 21.21
CA ASP A 36 21.22 12.03 20.00
C ASP A 36 22.44 11.23 19.54
N ASP A 37 22.22 9.95 19.29
CA ASP A 37 23.20 9.07 18.67
C ASP A 37 23.00 9.08 17.13
N THR A 38 24.04 8.71 16.38
CA THR A 38 23.98 8.65 14.93
C THR A 38 24.55 7.33 14.42
N ILE A 39 23.84 6.69 13.51
CA ILE A 39 24.27 5.50 12.76
C ILE A 39 24.19 5.85 11.28
N ASN A 40 25.32 5.83 10.60
CA ASN A 40 25.41 6.08 9.16
C ASN A 40 25.85 4.80 8.45
N LEU A 41 25.01 4.32 7.52
CA LEU A 41 25.32 3.20 6.65
C LEU A 41 25.59 3.74 5.24
N TYR A 42 26.84 3.76 4.83
CA TYR A 42 27.29 4.14 3.49
C TYR A 42 27.49 2.93 2.57
N GLY A 43 27.65 1.73 3.16
CA GLY A 43 27.84 0.47 2.49
C GLY A 43 27.93 -0.69 3.48
N GLY A 44 28.25 -1.90 3.00
CA GLY A 44 28.31 -3.09 3.82
C GLY A 44 26.95 -3.73 4.10
N THR A 45 26.92 -4.73 4.99
CA THR A 45 25.74 -5.55 5.22
C THR A 45 25.53 -5.82 6.71
N ILE A 46 24.31 -5.62 7.19
CA ILE A 46 23.88 -5.98 8.56
C ILE A 46 22.87 -7.11 8.41
N THR A 47 23.23 -8.37 8.74
CA THR A 47 22.45 -9.53 8.33
C THR A 47 22.45 -10.67 9.34
N GLY A 48 21.39 -11.49 9.34
CA GLY A 48 21.35 -12.74 10.09
C GLY A 48 21.46 -12.58 11.62
N ASN A 49 21.08 -11.43 12.16
CA ASN A 49 21.06 -11.21 13.61
C ASN A 49 19.71 -11.67 14.18
N THR A 50 19.70 -12.19 15.43
CA THR A 50 18.47 -12.70 16.06
C THR A 50 17.52 -11.56 16.46
N GLY A 51 18.05 -10.38 16.78
CA GLY A 51 17.24 -9.17 17.00
C GLY A 51 17.04 -8.39 15.71
N ALA A 52 16.86 -7.07 15.84
CA ALA A 52 16.81 -6.15 14.72
C ALA A 52 18.20 -5.98 14.09
N GLY A 53 18.25 -5.67 12.80
CA GLY A 53 19.49 -5.23 12.16
C GLY A 53 20.04 -4.00 12.84
N ILE A 54 19.23 -2.95 12.95
CA ILE A 54 19.51 -1.73 13.72
C ILE A 54 18.39 -1.52 14.75
N ALA A 55 18.75 -1.33 16.01
CA ALA A 55 17.84 -1.00 17.09
C ALA A 55 18.11 0.42 17.62
N ALA A 56 17.20 1.33 17.31
CA ALA A 56 17.12 2.66 17.86
C ALA A 56 16.17 2.67 19.05
N THR A 57 16.61 2.09 20.19
CA THR A 57 15.77 1.85 21.36
C THR A 57 16.44 2.42 22.60
N HIS A 58 15.65 2.80 23.61
CA HIS A 58 16.18 3.09 24.93
C HIS A 58 16.64 1.81 25.63
N TRP A 59 17.84 1.80 26.16
CA TRP A 59 18.20 0.81 27.18
C TRP A 59 17.30 1.02 28.40
N PRO A 60 16.82 -0.05 29.05
CA PRO A 60 15.87 0.07 30.15
C PRO A 60 16.51 0.75 31.37
N MET A 61 16.49 2.07 31.38
CA MET A 61 16.67 2.87 32.56
C MET A 61 15.32 3.54 32.88
N PRO A 62 14.54 2.99 33.83
CA PRO A 62 13.18 3.47 34.12
C PRO A 62 13.10 4.90 34.69
N SER A 63 14.24 5.54 34.98
CA SER A 63 14.27 6.84 35.65
C SER A 63 14.54 8.04 34.73
N ILE A 64 14.75 7.84 33.42
CA ILE A 64 14.90 8.96 32.45
C ILE A 64 13.71 8.89 31.47
N ALA A 65 12.52 9.14 32.00
CA ALA A 65 11.25 9.04 31.26
C ALA A 65 10.93 10.25 30.37
N THR A 66 11.84 11.17 30.18
CA THR A 66 11.63 12.37 29.34
C THR A 66 12.83 12.54 28.43
N SER A 67 13.00 11.64 27.45
CA SER A 67 14.05 11.88 26.50
C SER A 67 13.49 12.41 25.21
N ASP A 68 13.82 13.64 24.93
CA ASP A 68 13.71 14.25 23.60
C ASP A 68 14.87 13.78 22.69
N TYR A 69 15.60 12.72 23.09
CA TYR A 69 16.75 12.21 22.36
C TYR A 69 16.36 11.04 21.47
N TYR A 70 16.90 11.04 20.27
CA TYR A 70 16.63 10.05 19.23
C TYR A 70 17.93 9.53 18.63
N THR A 71 17.88 8.33 18.04
CA THR A 71 18.95 7.85 17.18
C THR A 71 18.67 8.27 15.75
N ASN A 72 19.58 9.03 15.16
CA ASN A 72 19.54 9.29 13.72
C ASN A 72 20.12 8.07 12.98
N VAL A 73 19.31 7.42 12.15
CA VAL A 73 19.71 6.28 11.32
C VAL A 73 19.68 6.72 9.87
N ASN A 74 20.86 6.95 9.30
CA ASN A 74 21.02 7.44 7.95
C ASN A 74 21.52 6.33 7.02
N LEU A 75 20.75 6.00 6.01
CA LEU A 75 21.04 4.97 5.01
C LEU A 75 21.38 5.65 3.68
N TYR A 76 22.65 5.67 3.34
CA TYR A 76 23.17 6.23 2.09
C TYR A 76 23.54 5.16 1.07
N GLY A 77 23.70 3.91 1.52
CA GLY A 77 23.99 2.70 0.75
C GLY A 77 24.03 1.49 1.67
N GLY A 78 24.18 0.29 1.12
CA GLY A 78 24.30 -0.96 1.85
C GLY A 78 22.99 -1.69 2.12
N THR A 79 23.09 -2.85 2.77
CA THR A 79 22.00 -3.81 2.91
C THR A 79 21.73 -4.14 4.38
N ILE A 80 20.46 -4.15 4.77
CA ILE A 80 19.98 -4.67 6.06
C ILE A 80 19.05 -5.84 5.77
N SER A 81 19.49 -7.08 6.08
CA SER A 81 18.76 -8.25 5.59
C SER A 81 18.75 -9.43 6.58
N GLU A 82 17.77 -10.32 6.38
CA GLU A 82 17.71 -11.65 7.01
C GLU A 82 17.75 -11.64 8.55
N ASN A 83 17.51 -10.49 9.18
CA ASN A 83 17.42 -10.41 10.63
C ASN A 83 16.09 -11.01 11.11
N THR A 84 16.11 -11.70 12.27
CA THR A 84 14.89 -12.32 12.82
C THR A 84 13.94 -11.26 13.38
N GLY A 85 14.46 -10.15 13.89
CA GLY A 85 13.70 -8.95 14.20
C GLY A 85 13.44 -8.08 12.98
N ALA A 86 13.07 -6.82 13.22
CA ALA A 86 12.94 -5.82 12.18
C ALA A 86 14.30 -5.50 11.51
N GLY A 87 14.28 -5.03 10.28
CA GLY A 87 15.48 -4.42 9.70
C GLY A 87 15.95 -3.25 10.58
N ILE A 88 15.02 -2.33 10.90
CA ILE A 88 15.24 -1.19 11.78
C ILE A 88 14.07 -1.10 12.77
N ASP A 89 14.35 -1.29 14.06
CA ASP A 89 13.43 -0.93 15.12
C ASP A 89 13.67 0.55 15.49
N ALA A 90 12.75 1.41 15.07
CA ALA A 90 12.84 2.85 15.19
C ALA A 90 11.93 3.41 16.30
N ALA A 91 11.76 2.70 17.43
CA ALA A 91 10.95 3.18 18.54
C ALA A 91 11.42 4.55 19.06
N TYR A 92 12.72 4.83 18.99
CA TYR A 92 13.33 6.14 19.25
C TYR A 92 14.24 6.56 18.08
N GLY A 93 13.80 6.27 16.86
CA GLY A 93 14.59 6.49 15.65
C GLY A 93 14.08 7.65 14.81
N ARG A 94 15.03 8.36 14.19
CA ARG A 94 14.82 9.22 13.04
C ARG A 94 15.55 8.60 11.86
N VAL A 95 14.78 7.91 11.01
CA VAL A 95 15.33 7.13 9.88
C VAL A 95 15.33 8.00 8.63
N THR A 96 16.47 8.10 7.97
CA THR A 96 16.60 8.72 6.64
C THR A 96 17.15 7.70 5.67
N MET A 97 16.42 7.43 4.61
CA MET A 97 16.87 6.64 3.47
C MET A 97 17.13 7.58 2.29
N ALA A 98 18.39 7.78 1.96
CA ALA A 98 18.82 8.77 0.96
C ALA A 98 20.01 8.20 0.15
N GLN A 99 19.71 7.20 -0.70
CA GLN A 99 20.70 6.54 -1.54
C GLN A 99 21.56 7.55 -2.31
N GLN A 100 22.88 7.49 -2.12
CA GLN A 100 23.83 8.41 -2.74
C GLN A 100 24.39 7.88 -4.08
N SER A 101 24.39 6.56 -4.27
CA SER A 101 24.94 5.93 -5.46
C SER A 101 24.09 4.73 -5.89
N SER A 102 23.87 4.58 -7.18
CA SER A 102 23.25 3.38 -7.73
C SER A 102 24.15 2.15 -7.68
N ALA A 103 25.48 2.35 -7.54
CA ALA A 103 26.44 1.25 -7.40
C ALA A 103 26.40 0.62 -6.00
N ILE A 104 25.94 1.37 -4.98
CA ILE A 104 25.74 0.89 -3.61
C ILE A 104 24.31 1.24 -3.20
N PRO A 105 23.31 0.45 -3.64
CA PRO A 105 21.91 0.73 -3.35
C PRO A 105 21.62 0.60 -1.86
N VAL A 106 20.58 1.29 -1.39
CA VAL A 106 19.98 1.04 -0.08
C VAL A 106 18.95 -0.06 -0.22
N GLU A 107 19.15 -1.17 0.49
CA GLU A 107 18.21 -2.28 0.51
C GLU A 107 17.88 -2.71 1.94
N ILE A 108 16.59 -2.85 2.25
CA ILE A 108 16.11 -3.48 3.49
C ILE A 108 15.25 -4.67 3.07
N LYS A 109 15.79 -5.88 3.25
CA LYS A 109 15.14 -7.06 2.66
C LYS A 109 15.18 -8.31 3.52
N ASN A 110 14.15 -9.16 3.36
CA ASN A 110 14.07 -10.50 3.97
C ASN A 110 14.17 -10.51 5.50
N ASN A 111 13.86 -9.41 6.19
CA ASN A 111 13.80 -9.38 7.64
C ASN A 111 12.45 -9.94 8.11
N LYS A 112 12.43 -10.67 9.25
CA LYS A 112 11.24 -11.40 9.72
C LYS A 112 10.36 -10.61 10.68
N GLY A 113 10.80 -9.46 11.15
CA GLY A 113 10.02 -8.55 11.99
C GLY A 113 9.59 -7.26 11.25
N GLY A 114 9.53 -7.28 9.93
CA GLY A 114 9.32 -6.11 9.08
C GLY A 114 10.64 -5.44 8.70
N ALA A 115 10.56 -4.35 7.93
CA ALA A 115 11.73 -3.57 7.55
C ALA A 115 11.99 -2.39 8.50
N ILE A 116 10.99 -1.53 8.69
CA ILE A 116 11.07 -0.33 9.55
C ILE A 116 9.82 -0.25 10.41
N SER A 117 10.00 -0.12 11.72
CA SER A 117 8.90 -0.04 12.69
C SER A 117 8.93 1.30 13.43
N LEU A 118 7.91 2.14 13.22
CA LEU A 118 7.69 3.42 13.89
C LEU A 118 6.57 3.23 14.94
N THR A 119 6.91 3.16 16.21
CA THR A 119 5.99 2.78 17.29
C THR A 119 5.77 3.85 18.36
N ARG A 120 6.45 5.01 18.26
CA ARG A 120 6.32 6.11 19.20
C ARG A 120 6.10 7.46 18.52
N ASP A 121 5.36 8.32 19.19
CA ASP A 121 5.29 9.74 18.82
C ASP A 121 6.69 10.36 18.91
N GLY A 122 7.03 11.18 17.92
CA GLY A 122 8.38 11.76 17.77
C GLY A 122 9.37 10.89 16.99
N SER A 123 9.11 9.60 16.78
CA SER A 123 9.85 8.81 15.79
C SER A 123 9.48 9.26 14.38
N THR A 124 10.46 9.32 13.50
CA THR A 124 10.25 9.78 12.13
C THR A 124 10.96 8.89 11.12
N ALA A 125 10.39 8.78 9.91
CA ALA A 125 11.11 8.25 8.78
C ALA A 125 10.93 9.16 7.57
N ASN A 126 12.04 9.41 6.86
CA ASN A 126 12.07 10.04 5.55
C ASN A 126 12.67 9.03 4.57
N LEU A 127 11.80 8.39 3.79
CA LEU A 127 12.20 7.29 2.90
C LEU A 127 12.27 7.81 1.47
N GLY A 128 13.50 7.98 1.00
CA GLY A 128 13.83 8.32 -0.37
C GLY A 128 14.16 7.10 -1.22
N THR A 129 14.91 7.31 -2.31
CA THR A 129 15.29 6.25 -3.25
C THR A 129 15.94 5.07 -2.52
N GLY A 130 15.47 3.86 -2.80
CA GLY A 130 15.93 2.60 -2.22
C GLY A 130 14.84 1.52 -2.29
N LEU A 131 15.18 0.30 -1.89
CA LEU A 131 14.32 -0.87 -2.03
C LEU A 131 14.03 -1.53 -0.68
N ILE A 132 12.75 -1.72 -0.38
CA ILE A 132 12.22 -2.44 0.78
C ILE A 132 11.39 -3.61 0.27
N THR A 133 11.92 -4.85 0.35
CA THR A 133 11.29 -6.01 -0.29
C THR A 133 11.56 -7.32 0.47
N GLY A 134 10.71 -8.32 0.28
CA GLY A 134 10.87 -9.66 0.86
C GLY A 134 10.77 -9.71 2.39
N ASN A 135 10.46 -8.60 3.05
CA ASN A 135 10.30 -8.59 4.51
C ASN A 135 8.97 -9.23 4.91
N SER A 136 8.93 -9.79 6.11
CA SER A 136 7.74 -10.48 6.64
C SER A 136 7.56 -10.16 8.13
N GLY A 137 6.40 -10.47 8.66
CA GLY A 137 6.09 -10.24 10.08
C GLY A 137 5.84 -8.76 10.40
N GLY A 138 5.72 -8.46 11.70
CA GLY A 138 5.28 -7.14 12.12
C GLY A 138 3.85 -6.81 11.65
N LYS A 139 3.47 -5.54 11.68
CA LYS A 139 2.22 -5.05 11.09
C LYS A 139 2.34 -4.79 9.57
N GLY A 140 3.56 -4.67 9.07
CA GLY A 140 3.90 -4.45 7.67
C GLY A 140 5.40 -4.27 7.51
N ALA A 141 5.88 -4.23 6.25
CA ALA A 141 7.31 -4.00 5.98
C ALA A 141 7.72 -2.63 6.52
N VAL A 142 7.00 -1.58 6.19
CA VAL A 142 7.10 -0.28 6.85
C VAL A 142 5.83 -0.07 7.67
N ALA A 143 5.94 0.01 8.99
CA ALA A 143 4.79 0.15 9.87
C ALA A 143 4.79 1.54 10.55
N LEU A 144 3.83 2.38 10.18
CA LEU A 144 3.55 3.66 10.82
C LEU A 144 2.45 3.46 11.87
N SER A 145 2.83 2.99 13.06
CA SER A 145 1.92 2.84 14.20
C SER A 145 1.82 4.14 15.01
N ALA A 146 2.90 4.91 15.06
CA ALA A 146 2.97 6.24 15.68
C ALA A 146 4.06 7.07 14.97
N GLY A 147 4.23 8.33 15.36
CA GLY A 147 5.21 9.23 14.73
C GLY A 147 4.78 9.70 13.34
N SER A 148 5.75 9.94 12.45
CA SER A 148 5.51 10.45 11.10
C SER A 148 6.37 9.78 10.05
N LEU A 149 5.85 9.70 8.82
CA LEU A 149 6.51 9.14 7.66
C LEU A 149 6.39 10.09 6.48
N THR A 150 7.53 10.40 5.86
CA THR A 150 7.62 11.12 4.59
C THR A 150 8.16 10.17 3.53
N LEU A 151 7.55 10.17 2.35
CA LEU A 151 7.99 9.41 1.18
C LEU A 151 8.48 10.39 0.11
N THR A 152 9.66 10.12 -0.46
CA THR A 152 10.29 10.99 -1.45
C THR A 152 11.08 10.19 -2.49
N GLY A 153 11.44 10.81 -3.62
CA GLY A 153 12.25 10.16 -4.66
C GLY A 153 11.63 8.87 -5.21
N ASP A 154 12.46 7.94 -5.65
CA ASP A 154 12.04 6.66 -6.24
C ASP A 154 12.02 5.51 -5.22
N VAL A 155 11.40 5.75 -4.06
CA VAL A 155 11.24 4.74 -3.02
C VAL A 155 10.40 3.55 -3.51
N LYS A 156 10.86 2.32 -3.22
CA LYS A 156 10.12 1.10 -3.54
C LYS A 156 9.85 0.30 -2.26
N ILE A 157 8.56 0.12 -1.95
CA ILE A 157 8.08 -0.67 -0.81
C ILE A 157 7.10 -1.69 -1.38
N THR A 158 7.64 -2.80 -1.87
CA THR A 158 6.88 -3.79 -2.64
C THR A 158 7.41 -5.21 -2.42
N GLY A 159 6.59 -6.22 -2.74
CA GLY A 159 7.02 -7.62 -2.67
C GLY A 159 7.30 -8.11 -1.25
N ASN A 160 6.70 -7.50 -0.25
CA ASN A 160 6.78 -7.95 1.12
C ASN A 160 5.59 -8.89 1.46
N THR A 161 5.74 -9.71 2.48
CA THR A 161 4.66 -10.60 2.94
C THR A 161 3.75 -9.85 3.92
N GLY A 162 2.47 -9.79 3.60
CA GLY A 162 1.50 -8.96 4.31
C GLY A 162 1.50 -7.52 3.77
N ALA A 163 1.34 -6.55 4.66
CA ALA A 163 1.33 -5.15 4.25
C ALA A 163 2.73 -4.67 3.82
N ASN A 164 2.82 -3.96 2.69
CA ASN A 164 4.03 -3.26 2.30
C ASN A 164 4.22 -2.01 3.17
N LEU A 165 3.36 -1.02 3.04
CA LEU A 165 3.25 0.11 3.95
C LEU A 165 1.96 -0.05 4.77
N TYR A 166 2.09 -0.21 6.08
CA TYR A 166 0.98 -0.25 7.01
C TYR A 166 0.79 1.09 7.72
N LEU A 167 -0.42 1.58 7.74
CA LEU A 167 -0.83 2.80 8.43
C LEU A 167 -1.85 2.45 9.52
N ALA A 168 -1.51 2.75 10.78
CA ALA A 168 -2.46 2.64 11.88
C ALA A 168 -3.63 3.62 11.70
N SER A 169 -4.72 3.39 12.43
CA SER A 169 -5.93 4.20 12.36
C SER A 169 -5.64 5.70 12.48
N GLY A 170 -6.16 6.48 11.54
CA GLY A 170 -5.99 7.92 11.45
C GLY A 170 -4.58 8.40 11.05
N LYS A 171 -3.66 7.50 10.72
CA LYS A 171 -2.31 7.88 10.25
C LYS A 171 -2.30 8.14 8.74
N THR A 172 -1.57 9.19 8.37
CA THR A 172 -1.31 9.56 6.97
C THR A 172 0.18 9.72 6.73
N VAL A 173 0.60 9.63 5.46
CA VAL A 173 1.97 9.91 5.05
C VAL A 173 2.09 11.27 4.39
N THR A 174 3.25 11.90 4.54
CA THR A 174 3.61 13.10 3.78
C THR A 174 4.31 12.68 2.49
N LEU A 175 3.94 13.30 1.37
CA LEU A 175 4.59 13.10 0.07
C LEU A 175 5.43 14.34 -0.25
N ASP A 176 6.73 14.15 -0.45
CA ASP A 176 7.66 15.21 -0.84
C ASP A 176 8.41 14.82 -2.12
N LYS A 177 7.97 15.35 -3.27
CA LYS A 177 8.59 15.10 -4.59
C LYS A 177 8.79 13.61 -4.88
N LEU A 178 7.73 12.83 -4.69
CA LEU A 178 7.75 11.40 -5.01
C LEU A 178 8.03 11.19 -6.49
N GLY A 179 9.07 10.41 -6.80
CA GLY A 179 9.55 10.21 -8.16
C GLY A 179 8.64 9.34 -9.02
N SER A 180 8.92 9.31 -10.32
CA SER A 180 8.16 8.47 -11.27
C SER A 180 8.46 6.98 -11.12
N GLY A 181 9.60 6.63 -10.54
CA GLY A 181 9.98 5.24 -10.25
C GLY A 181 9.50 4.71 -8.91
N ALA A 182 8.81 5.52 -8.10
CA ALA A 182 8.27 5.08 -6.81
C ALA A 182 7.18 4.02 -6.99
N GLN A 183 7.17 3.01 -6.12
CA GLN A 183 6.21 1.91 -6.12
C GLN A 183 5.92 1.50 -4.67
N ILE A 184 4.71 1.73 -4.19
CA ILE A 184 4.36 1.54 -2.78
C ILE A 184 3.07 0.75 -2.68
N GLY A 185 3.13 -0.46 -2.11
CA GLY A 185 1.94 -1.15 -1.65
C GLY A 185 1.42 -0.50 -0.37
N VAL A 186 0.12 -0.32 -0.20
CA VAL A 186 -0.46 0.35 0.97
C VAL A 186 -1.61 -0.42 1.58
N THR A 187 -1.61 -0.47 2.90
CA THR A 187 -2.67 -1.02 3.76
C THR A 187 -2.95 -0.05 4.90
N THR A 188 -4.21 0.18 5.22
CA THR A 188 -4.65 0.94 6.40
C THR A 188 -5.26 -0.01 7.43
N GLU A 189 -5.12 0.31 8.72
CA GLU A 189 -5.82 -0.41 9.80
C GLU A 189 -7.33 -0.21 9.72
N ASP A 190 -7.75 0.99 9.29
CA ASP A 190 -9.14 1.28 9.03
C ASP A 190 -9.60 0.57 7.75
N THR A 191 -10.67 -0.21 7.85
CA THR A 191 -11.25 -0.99 6.75
C THR A 191 -12.53 -0.39 6.20
N ALA A 192 -13.11 0.60 6.90
CA ALA A 192 -14.31 1.30 6.48
C ALA A 192 -13.93 2.39 5.45
N VAL A 193 -13.80 2.01 4.19
CA VAL A 193 -13.45 2.92 3.10
C VAL A 193 -14.58 3.87 2.72
N PRO A 194 -14.28 5.09 2.23
CA PRO A 194 -12.93 5.56 1.83
C PRO A 194 -12.06 6.00 3.01
N VAL A 195 -10.76 5.65 2.95
CA VAL A 195 -9.76 6.03 3.96
C VAL A 195 -8.67 6.88 3.33
N VAL A 196 -8.55 8.14 3.76
CA VAL A 196 -7.46 9.03 3.33
C VAL A 196 -6.14 8.57 3.94
N PHE A 197 -5.10 8.45 3.12
CA PHE A 197 -3.79 8.04 3.59
C PHE A 197 -2.64 9.01 3.23
N ALA A 198 -2.85 9.96 2.30
CA ALA A 198 -1.84 10.96 1.96
C ALA A 198 -2.44 12.23 1.33
N GLU A 199 -1.72 13.37 1.49
CA GLU A 199 -1.98 14.61 0.78
C GLU A 199 -1.21 14.62 -0.54
N ALA A 200 -1.88 14.92 -1.66
CA ALA A 200 -1.23 14.94 -2.99
C ALA A 200 -0.75 16.32 -3.43
N ASN A 201 -1.21 17.39 -2.77
CA ASN A 201 -0.82 18.77 -3.02
C ASN A 201 -0.86 19.17 -4.52
N GLY A 202 -1.87 18.70 -5.27
CA GLY A 202 -2.06 18.98 -6.68
C GLY A 202 -1.18 18.20 -7.66
N THR A 203 -0.38 17.25 -7.17
CA THR A 203 0.41 16.34 -8.01
C THR A 203 -0.27 14.98 -8.10
N ASP A 204 -0.33 14.39 -9.29
CA ASP A 204 -0.89 13.04 -9.45
C ASP A 204 0.13 11.98 -9.03
N TYR A 205 -0.09 11.42 -7.85
CA TYR A 205 0.70 10.32 -7.30
C TYR A 205 -0.04 8.99 -7.25
N ALA A 206 -1.30 8.90 -7.69
CA ALA A 206 -2.10 7.68 -7.56
C ALA A 206 -1.42 6.46 -8.18
N SER A 207 -0.79 6.62 -9.35
CA SER A 207 -0.07 5.55 -10.06
C SER A 207 1.19 5.02 -9.35
N ARG A 208 1.62 5.66 -8.26
CA ARG A 208 2.76 5.22 -7.42
C ARG A 208 2.33 4.26 -6.32
N PHE A 209 1.03 4.18 -6.07
CA PHE A 209 0.47 3.38 -4.99
C PHE A 209 -0.35 2.21 -5.55
N THR A 210 -0.29 1.09 -4.86
CA THR A 210 -1.12 -0.09 -5.13
C THR A 210 -1.71 -0.56 -3.81
N PRO A 211 -3.02 -0.83 -3.71
CA PRO A 211 -3.55 -1.48 -2.52
C PRO A 211 -2.91 -2.86 -2.34
N ASP A 212 -2.56 -3.23 -1.12
CA ASP A 212 -2.08 -4.59 -0.83
C ASP A 212 -3.22 -5.63 -0.87
N SER A 213 -4.48 -5.17 -0.84
CA SER A 213 -5.67 -6.02 -0.93
C SER A 213 -6.44 -5.76 -2.23
N ALA A 214 -6.89 -6.84 -2.87
CA ALA A 214 -7.58 -6.81 -4.17
C ALA A 214 -8.96 -6.09 -4.16
N GLY A 215 -9.60 -5.99 -3.00
CA GLY A 215 -10.93 -5.35 -2.88
C GLY A 215 -10.92 -3.83 -2.92
N TYR A 216 -9.75 -3.21 -3.02
CA TYR A 216 -9.57 -1.76 -2.98
C TYR A 216 -8.94 -1.20 -4.24
N SER A 217 -9.15 0.08 -4.46
CA SER A 217 -8.48 0.89 -5.47
C SER A 217 -7.94 2.19 -4.85
N ILE A 218 -6.98 2.82 -5.55
CA ILE A 218 -6.47 4.14 -5.18
C ILE A 218 -7.25 5.20 -5.95
N GLY A 219 -7.70 6.22 -5.26
CA GLY A 219 -8.38 7.36 -5.86
C GLY A 219 -8.12 8.65 -5.11
N TYR A 220 -8.75 9.72 -5.57
CA TYR A 220 -8.72 11.03 -4.93
C TYR A 220 -10.10 11.36 -4.37
N ASN A 221 -10.14 12.01 -3.20
CA ASN A 221 -11.35 12.65 -2.73
C ASN A 221 -11.53 14.07 -3.34
N ALA A 222 -12.60 14.74 -3.01
CA ALA A 222 -12.88 16.10 -3.48
C ALA A 222 -11.81 17.14 -3.05
N ALA A 223 -11.08 16.89 -1.98
CA ALA A 223 -9.97 17.71 -1.49
C ALA A 223 -8.62 17.36 -2.14
N GLN A 224 -8.60 16.51 -3.16
CA GLN A 224 -7.38 16.03 -3.84
C GLN A 224 -6.42 15.26 -2.91
N GLN A 225 -6.95 14.59 -1.89
CA GLN A 225 -6.21 13.69 -1.02
C GLN A 225 -6.29 12.26 -1.57
N LEU A 226 -5.19 11.52 -1.49
CA LEU A 226 -5.15 10.10 -1.85
C LEU A 226 -5.90 9.26 -0.82
N GLN A 227 -6.75 8.38 -1.32
CA GLN A 227 -7.54 7.49 -0.48
C GLN A 227 -7.57 6.05 -1.01
N LEU A 228 -7.69 5.09 -0.11
CA LEU A 228 -8.21 3.76 -0.42
C LEU A 228 -9.73 3.84 -0.52
N GLN A 229 -10.28 3.24 -1.56
CA GLN A 229 -11.72 3.16 -1.78
C GLN A 229 -12.08 1.76 -2.28
N THR A 230 -13.35 1.38 -2.18
CA THR A 230 -13.83 0.11 -2.71
C THR A 230 -13.54 0.03 -4.21
N MET A 231 -13.01 -1.09 -4.67
CA MET A 231 -12.87 -1.37 -6.09
C MET A 231 -14.25 -1.61 -6.70
N THR A 232 -14.51 -1.00 -7.85
CA THR A 232 -15.78 -1.14 -8.56
C THR A 232 -15.57 -1.54 -10.01
N TYR A 233 -16.58 -2.20 -10.57
CA TYR A 233 -16.61 -2.69 -11.95
C TYR A 233 -17.80 -2.05 -12.66
N PRO A 234 -17.61 -1.31 -13.77
CA PRO A 234 -18.72 -0.75 -14.52
C PRO A 234 -19.51 -1.84 -15.22
N VAL A 235 -20.82 -1.86 -14.96
CA VAL A 235 -21.80 -2.64 -15.72
C VAL A 235 -22.57 -1.69 -16.61
N THR A 236 -22.30 -1.75 -17.91
CA THR A 236 -22.86 -0.83 -18.91
C THR A 236 -23.98 -1.52 -19.69
N TYR A 237 -25.14 -0.91 -19.71
CA TYR A 237 -26.29 -1.31 -20.54
C TYR A 237 -26.30 -0.42 -21.78
N ALA A 238 -26.21 -1.03 -22.95
CA ALA A 238 -26.22 -0.33 -24.24
C ALA A 238 -27.41 -0.80 -25.09
N PRO A 239 -28.06 0.12 -25.84
CA PRO A 239 -29.25 -0.23 -26.64
C PRO A 239 -28.96 -1.19 -27.81
N GLY A 240 -27.68 -1.29 -28.22
CA GLY A 240 -27.30 -2.07 -29.40
C GLY A 240 -27.82 -1.46 -30.70
N ALA A 241 -27.70 -2.22 -31.80
CA ALA A 241 -28.10 -1.74 -33.14
C ALA A 241 -29.61 -1.66 -33.29
N ASN A 242 -30.40 -2.40 -32.50
CA ASN A 242 -31.86 -2.51 -32.65
C ASN A 242 -32.66 -1.90 -31.52
N GLY A 243 -32.02 -1.44 -30.46
CA GLY A 243 -32.67 -0.79 -29.32
C GLY A 243 -32.69 0.74 -29.43
N THR A 244 -33.62 1.37 -28.73
CA THR A 244 -33.74 2.83 -28.61
C THR A 244 -33.71 3.20 -27.15
N GLY A 245 -32.88 4.19 -26.79
CA GLY A 245 -32.64 4.71 -25.44
C GLY A 245 -31.19 5.04 -25.21
N ASP A 246 -30.91 5.72 -24.13
CA ASP A 246 -29.53 6.08 -23.74
C ASP A 246 -28.84 4.96 -22.97
N SER A 247 -27.54 4.78 -23.19
CA SER A 247 -26.75 3.84 -22.40
C SER A 247 -26.75 4.23 -20.92
N LYS A 248 -26.74 3.22 -20.03
CA LYS A 248 -26.72 3.40 -18.58
C LYS A 248 -25.57 2.59 -17.99
N THR A 249 -24.77 3.19 -17.11
CA THR A 249 -23.72 2.48 -16.37
C THR A 249 -24.04 2.48 -14.88
N VAL A 250 -23.84 1.32 -14.24
CA VAL A 250 -23.95 1.11 -12.79
C VAL A 250 -22.65 0.48 -12.32
N ASN A 251 -22.10 0.95 -11.22
CA ASN A 251 -20.89 0.36 -10.66
C ASN A 251 -21.24 -0.79 -9.70
N LYS A 252 -20.74 -1.98 -9.99
CA LYS A 252 -20.74 -3.12 -9.08
C LYS A 252 -19.55 -3.04 -8.14
N GLU A 253 -19.76 -3.09 -6.82
CA GLU A 253 -18.68 -3.16 -5.86
C GLU A 253 -18.04 -4.56 -5.82
N HIS A 254 -16.74 -4.62 -5.53
CA HIS A 254 -15.99 -5.87 -5.36
C HIS A 254 -16.66 -6.77 -4.31
N ASP A 255 -16.81 -8.06 -4.63
CA ASP A 255 -17.44 -9.10 -3.81
C ASP A 255 -18.89 -8.81 -3.35
N LYS A 256 -19.55 -7.81 -3.92
CA LYS A 256 -20.98 -7.57 -3.69
C LYS A 256 -21.77 -7.94 -4.94
N ALA A 257 -22.84 -8.66 -4.75
CA ALA A 257 -23.77 -8.96 -5.81
C ALA A 257 -24.45 -7.68 -6.33
N LEU A 258 -24.67 -7.58 -7.64
CA LEU A 258 -25.43 -6.52 -8.29
C LEU A 258 -26.69 -7.13 -8.94
N GLU A 259 -27.86 -6.62 -8.58
CA GLU A 259 -29.08 -6.90 -9.32
C GLU A 259 -29.03 -6.15 -10.66
N LEU A 260 -29.10 -6.90 -11.76
CA LEU A 260 -29.13 -6.34 -13.10
C LEU A 260 -30.43 -5.57 -13.33
N GLN A 261 -30.40 -4.62 -14.26
CA GLN A 261 -31.56 -3.79 -14.53
C GLN A 261 -32.67 -4.61 -15.19
N GLY A 262 -33.91 -4.22 -14.96
CA GLY A 262 -35.08 -4.63 -15.75
C GLY A 262 -34.97 -4.10 -17.19
N ALA A 263 -36.06 -4.17 -17.96
CA ALA A 263 -36.11 -3.67 -19.34
C ALA A 263 -35.82 -2.15 -19.37
N LEU A 264 -34.76 -1.75 -20.09
CA LEU A 264 -34.32 -0.35 -20.22
C LEU A 264 -34.58 0.26 -21.59
N PHE A 265 -34.65 -0.59 -22.62
CA PHE A 265 -34.68 -0.17 -24.01
C PHE A 265 -35.98 -0.54 -24.67
N THR A 266 -36.30 0.16 -25.75
CA THR A 266 -37.48 -0.09 -26.55
C THR A 266 -37.12 -0.46 -27.97
N ARG A 267 -37.93 -1.31 -28.59
CA ARG A 267 -37.87 -1.69 -30.00
C ARG A 267 -39.28 -1.89 -30.51
N MET A 268 -39.63 -1.26 -31.64
CA MET A 268 -40.98 -1.39 -32.19
C MET A 268 -41.29 -2.85 -32.54
N GLY A 269 -42.41 -3.36 -32.05
CA GLY A 269 -42.86 -4.73 -32.29
C GLY A 269 -42.21 -5.80 -31.45
N TYR A 270 -41.34 -5.44 -30.49
CA TYR A 270 -40.59 -6.36 -29.64
C TYR A 270 -40.73 -6.04 -28.16
N THR A 271 -40.51 -7.05 -27.33
CA THR A 271 -40.37 -6.93 -25.87
C THR A 271 -38.94 -7.30 -25.48
N GLN A 272 -38.32 -6.53 -24.61
CA GLN A 272 -37.04 -6.91 -24.03
C GLN A 272 -37.27 -8.03 -23.00
N VAL A 273 -36.57 -9.18 -23.15
CA VAL A 273 -36.74 -10.37 -22.32
C VAL A 273 -35.48 -10.82 -21.58
N GLY A 274 -34.41 -10.08 -21.71
CA GLY A 274 -33.15 -10.40 -21.06
C GLY A 274 -31.98 -9.52 -21.53
N TRP A 275 -30.80 -9.95 -21.16
CA TRP A 275 -29.54 -9.32 -21.47
C TRP A 275 -28.57 -10.28 -22.12
N SER A 276 -27.80 -9.80 -23.10
CA SER A 276 -26.72 -10.54 -23.77
C SER A 276 -25.39 -9.79 -23.62
N LYS A 277 -24.29 -10.51 -23.53
CA LYS A 277 -22.93 -9.95 -23.59
C LYS A 277 -22.54 -9.47 -24.99
N HIS A 278 -23.33 -9.86 -26.02
CA HIS A 278 -23.12 -9.51 -27.43
C HIS A 278 -24.33 -8.85 -28.02
N ASP A 279 -24.14 -7.78 -28.81
CA ASP A 279 -25.25 -7.14 -29.53
C ASP A 279 -25.89 -8.16 -30.55
N GLY A 280 -27.19 -8.38 -30.41
CA GLY A 280 -27.90 -9.39 -31.17
C GLY A 280 -27.59 -10.85 -30.79
N GLY A 281 -26.88 -11.08 -29.65
CA GLY A 281 -26.55 -12.41 -29.16
C GLY A 281 -27.73 -13.11 -28.45
N GLU A 282 -27.49 -14.37 -28.04
CA GLU A 282 -28.40 -15.14 -27.19
C GLU A 282 -28.44 -14.55 -25.77
N LYS A 283 -29.49 -14.92 -25.02
CA LYS A 283 -29.68 -14.44 -23.66
C LYS A 283 -28.68 -15.07 -22.71
N ASP A 284 -27.80 -14.23 -22.12
CA ASP A 284 -26.85 -14.61 -21.04
C ASP A 284 -27.48 -14.44 -19.66
N TYR A 285 -28.33 -13.42 -19.48
CA TYR A 285 -28.94 -13.08 -18.19
C TYR A 285 -30.43 -12.77 -18.35
N ASP A 286 -31.22 -13.17 -17.36
CA ASP A 286 -32.60 -12.69 -17.22
C ASP A 286 -32.60 -11.23 -16.73
N LEU A 287 -33.69 -10.50 -16.99
CA LEU A 287 -33.93 -9.20 -16.38
C LEU A 287 -33.95 -9.36 -14.87
N GLU A 288 -33.38 -8.39 -14.15
CA GLU A 288 -33.34 -8.37 -12.69
C GLU A 288 -32.58 -9.55 -12.03
N SER A 289 -31.83 -10.33 -12.82
CA SER A 289 -31.01 -11.41 -12.29
C SER A 289 -29.76 -10.88 -11.57
N ILE A 290 -29.13 -11.73 -10.78
CA ILE A 290 -27.96 -11.36 -9.96
C ILE A 290 -26.65 -11.57 -10.74
N TYR A 291 -25.80 -10.56 -10.74
CA TYR A 291 -24.43 -10.59 -11.27
C TYR A 291 -23.42 -10.56 -10.13
N GLU A 292 -22.57 -11.57 -10.03
CA GLU A 292 -21.61 -11.73 -8.92
C GLU A 292 -20.15 -11.53 -9.35
N GLU A 293 -19.83 -11.66 -10.64
CA GLU A 293 -18.45 -11.61 -11.13
C GLU A 293 -17.79 -10.26 -10.86
N ASN A 294 -16.52 -10.26 -10.43
CA ASN A 294 -15.70 -9.07 -10.23
C ASN A 294 -15.03 -8.65 -11.55
N ALA A 295 -15.83 -8.25 -12.52
CA ALA A 295 -15.39 -7.86 -13.85
C ALA A 295 -16.30 -6.77 -14.46
N ASP A 296 -15.72 -5.97 -15.34
CA ASP A 296 -16.47 -5.05 -16.18
C ASP A 296 -17.39 -5.83 -17.12
N LEU A 297 -18.59 -5.30 -17.36
CA LEU A 297 -19.60 -5.97 -18.16
C LEU A 297 -20.32 -4.96 -19.06
N THR A 298 -20.51 -5.33 -20.33
CA THR A 298 -21.43 -4.61 -21.23
C THR A 298 -22.56 -5.53 -21.63
N LEU A 299 -23.78 -5.04 -21.51
CA LEU A 299 -24.99 -5.80 -21.74
C LEU A 299 -25.86 -5.11 -22.81
N TYR A 300 -26.39 -5.94 -23.70
CA TYR A 300 -27.30 -5.55 -24.78
C TYR A 300 -28.64 -6.22 -24.60
N PRO A 301 -29.76 -5.59 -25.01
CA PRO A 301 -31.09 -6.15 -24.84
C PRO A 301 -31.30 -7.37 -25.75
N VAL A 302 -31.89 -8.40 -25.20
CA VAL A 302 -32.44 -9.54 -25.95
C VAL A 302 -33.91 -9.28 -26.23
N TRP A 303 -34.31 -9.48 -27.48
CA TRP A 303 -35.64 -9.13 -27.96
C TRP A 303 -36.43 -10.34 -28.30
N GLU A 304 -37.73 -10.36 -27.92
CA GLU A 304 -38.75 -11.32 -28.36
C GLU A 304 -39.83 -10.56 -29.13
N GLU A 305 -40.26 -11.12 -30.27
CA GLU A 305 -41.31 -10.52 -31.10
C GLU A 305 -42.64 -10.57 -30.36
N ARG A 306 -43.38 -9.46 -30.37
CA ARG A 306 -44.68 -9.38 -29.74
C ARG A 306 -45.73 -10.10 -30.62
N SER A 307 -46.44 -11.05 -30.05
CA SER A 307 -47.51 -11.78 -30.69
C SER A 307 -48.90 -11.16 -30.49
N ASP A 308 -48.98 -10.06 -29.76
CA ASP A 308 -50.24 -9.44 -29.33
C ASP A 308 -50.73 -8.26 -30.21
N TYR A 309 -50.21 -8.14 -31.43
CA TYR A 309 -50.70 -7.13 -32.37
C TYR A 309 -52.02 -7.57 -33.02
N THR A 310 -53.10 -6.86 -32.66
CA THR A 310 -54.36 -6.93 -33.41
C THR A 310 -54.38 -5.80 -34.43
N VAL A 311 -54.30 -6.13 -35.73
CA VAL A 311 -54.47 -5.13 -36.81
C VAL A 311 -55.97 -4.94 -37.02
N HIS A 312 -56.50 -3.79 -36.61
CA HIS A 312 -57.81 -3.36 -37.03
C HIS A 312 -57.69 -2.73 -38.42
N ILE A 313 -58.15 -3.45 -39.47
CA ILE A 313 -58.33 -2.87 -40.81
C ILE A 313 -59.65 -2.13 -40.78
N VAL A 314 -59.64 -0.80 -40.96
CA VAL A 314 -60.83 0.06 -41.08
C VAL A 314 -61.12 0.25 -42.54
#